data_6a6943a5db571ec619a200301111546e
#
_entry.id   6a6943a5db571ec619a200301111546e
#
_cell.length_a   1.000
_cell.length_b   1.000
_cell.length_c   1.000
_cell.angle_alpha   90.00
_cell.angle_beta   90.00
_cell.angle_gamma   90.00
#
_symmetry.space_group_name_H-M   'P 1'
#
loop_
_entity.id
_entity.type
_entity.pdbx_description
1 polymer ?
#
loop_
_entity_poly.entity_id
_entity_poly.type
_entity_poly.pdbx_seq_one_letter_code
_entity_poly.pdbx_strand_id
1 'polypeptide(L)'
;LGHLHNPQRLGRETVRYAGSPMPYSFSEIRRKKGITVVELKEKGVTSLDFIPLETKRKFREIKGPLEEILAAGREAVGSEDYIRCILTNSEALLDPVGQLRRIYPNLMTLEFEQQAASFSDEVLLDTETARPEELFARFFEKQNEKELDETQKKLLECIWKGTEEKA
;
A
#
# COMPACT_ATOMS: atom_id res chain seq x y z
N LEU A 1 16.73 8.06 -14.82
CA LEU A 1 17.38 8.02 -13.51
C LEU A 1 16.43 8.15 -12.31
N GLY A 2 15.20 8.57 -12.43
CA GLY A 2 14.23 8.70 -11.33
C GLY A 2 13.46 7.43 -10.96
N HIS A 3 13.70 6.30 -11.59
CA HIS A 3 12.94 5.07 -11.39
C HIS A 3 13.29 4.34 -10.08
N LEU A 4 14.57 4.30 -9.72
CA LEU A 4 15.03 3.61 -8.52
C LEU A 4 15.04 4.59 -7.33
N HIS A 5 14.07 4.43 -6.43
CA HIS A 5 13.94 5.31 -5.26
C HIS A 5 14.89 4.95 -4.12
N ASN A 6 15.38 3.72 -4.06
CA ASN A 6 16.30 3.30 -3.02
C ASN A 6 17.75 3.49 -3.45
N PRO A 7 18.63 4.05 -2.60
CA PRO A 7 20.05 4.07 -2.83
C PRO A 7 20.58 2.63 -2.97
N GLN A 8 21.34 2.36 -4.01
CA GLN A 8 21.94 1.03 -4.20
C GLN A 8 23.25 1.10 -4.96
N ARG A 9 24.11 0.13 -4.70
CA ARG A 9 25.38 -0.06 -5.37
C ARG A 9 25.24 -1.08 -6.50
N LEU A 10 25.99 -0.86 -7.56
CA LEU A 10 26.04 -1.75 -8.71
C LEU A 10 27.50 -2.21 -8.91
N GLY A 11 27.83 -3.37 -8.39
CA GLY A 11 29.18 -3.92 -8.44
C GLY A 11 30.14 -3.23 -7.47
N ARG A 12 30.74 -2.12 -7.88
CA ARG A 12 31.73 -1.38 -7.07
C ARG A 12 31.14 -0.19 -6.34
N GLU A 13 31.79 0.29 -5.29
CA GLU A 13 31.36 1.43 -4.45
C GLU A 13 31.07 2.72 -5.24
N THR A 14 31.88 2.99 -6.25
CA THR A 14 31.81 4.20 -7.06
C THR A 14 30.70 4.19 -8.11
N VAL A 15 30.02 3.05 -8.32
CA VAL A 15 28.88 2.90 -9.24
C VAL A 15 27.63 2.69 -8.42
N ARG A 16 26.83 3.72 -8.30
CA ARG A 16 25.64 3.68 -7.42
C ARG A 16 24.53 4.60 -7.88
N TYR A 17 23.31 4.22 -7.50
CA TYR A 17 22.16 5.10 -7.51
C TYR A 17 22.10 5.87 -6.19
N ALA A 18 21.90 7.17 -6.26
CA ALA A 18 21.69 8.03 -5.09
C ALA A 18 20.32 7.76 -4.43
N GLY A 19 19.36 7.27 -5.20
CA GLY A 19 17.97 7.11 -4.76
C GLY A 19 17.19 8.43 -4.82
N SER A 20 16.03 8.45 -4.19
CA SER A 20 15.21 9.65 -4.02
C SER A 20 15.59 10.40 -2.72
N PRO A 21 15.48 11.74 -2.69
CA PRO A 21 15.81 12.53 -1.49
C PRO A 21 14.83 12.30 -0.34
N MET A 22 13.60 11.84 -0.63
CA MET A 22 12.55 11.55 0.34
C MET A 22 11.80 10.27 -0.06
N PRO A 23 11.06 9.64 0.87
CA PRO A 23 10.16 8.56 0.52
C PRO A 23 9.04 9.03 -0.40
N TYR A 24 8.62 8.18 -1.34
CA TYR A 24 7.45 8.39 -2.19
C TYR A 24 6.36 7.33 -1.97
N SER A 25 6.63 6.35 -1.12
CA SER A 25 5.67 5.30 -0.77
C SER A 25 5.88 4.79 0.65
N PHE A 26 4.85 4.14 1.20
CA PHE A 26 4.92 3.52 2.53
C PHE A 26 5.90 2.35 2.60
N SER A 27 6.20 1.69 1.50
CA SER A 27 7.22 0.62 1.45
C SER A 27 8.65 1.14 1.69
N GLU A 28 8.85 2.45 1.61
CA GLU A 28 10.14 3.10 1.77
C GLU A 28 10.38 3.71 3.17
N ILE A 29 9.42 3.62 4.09
CA ILE A 29 9.48 4.24 5.43
C ILE A 29 10.76 3.85 6.19
N ARG A 30 11.19 2.60 6.06
CA ARG A 30 12.36 2.07 6.77
C ARG A 30 13.68 2.35 6.06
N ARG A 31 13.66 3.02 4.91
CA ARG A 31 14.85 3.29 4.11
C ARG A 31 15.43 4.66 4.45
N LYS A 32 16.75 4.71 4.65
CA LYS A 32 17.43 5.98 4.83
C LYS A 32 17.45 6.75 3.50
N LYS A 33 16.92 7.95 3.52
CA LYS A 33 16.89 8.87 2.38
C LYS A 33 17.86 10.01 2.59
N GLY A 34 18.47 10.48 1.51
CA GLY A 34 19.48 11.53 1.60
C GLY A 34 20.15 11.77 0.28
N ILE A 35 21.25 12.49 0.34
CA ILE A 35 22.10 12.82 -0.80
C ILE A 35 23.45 12.13 -0.66
N THR A 36 24.04 11.78 -1.79
CA THR A 36 25.42 11.28 -1.85
C THR A 36 26.31 12.41 -2.31
N VAL A 37 27.27 12.78 -1.48
CA VAL A 37 28.31 13.73 -1.82
C VAL A 37 29.52 12.95 -2.33
N VAL A 38 30.05 13.38 -3.46
CA VAL A 38 31.18 12.74 -4.13
C VAL A 38 32.29 13.73 -4.27
N GLU A 39 33.44 13.45 -3.68
CA GLU A 39 34.65 14.24 -3.90
C GLU A 39 35.49 13.57 -5.00
N LEU A 40 35.78 14.34 -6.03
CA LEU A 40 36.62 13.92 -7.17
C LEU A 40 37.93 14.66 -7.18
N LYS A 41 39.05 13.94 -7.36
CA LYS A 41 40.38 14.49 -7.62
C LYS A 41 40.93 13.92 -8.93
N GLU A 42 42.08 14.37 -9.37
CA GLU A 42 42.70 13.95 -10.62
C GLU A 42 42.83 12.44 -10.81
N LYS A 43 42.97 11.69 -9.72
CA LYS A 43 43.05 10.22 -9.71
C LYS A 43 41.69 9.51 -9.58
N GLY A 44 40.55 10.23 -9.66
CA GLY A 44 39.20 9.71 -9.55
C GLY A 44 38.51 10.02 -8.22
N VAL A 45 37.56 9.20 -7.81
CA VAL A 45 36.75 9.38 -6.58
C VAL A 45 37.64 9.23 -5.34
N THR A 46 37.62 10.24 -4.47
CA THR A 46 38.40 10.26 -3.21
C THR A 46 37.52 9.95 -2.00
N SER A 47 36.28 10.45 -1.98
CA SER A 47 35.33 10.14 -0.92
C SER A 47 33.90 10.01 -1.46
N LEU A 48 33.09 9.27 -0.72
CA LEU A 48 31.66 9.09 -0.94
C LEU A 48 30.97 9.19 0.42
N ASP A 49 30.32 10.30 0.65
CA ASP A 49 29.63 10.57 1.91
C ASP A 49 28.12 10.60 1.70
N PHE A 50 27.36 9.96 2.60
CA PHE A 50 25.92 9.98 2.57
C PHE A 50 25.39 10.92 3.65
N ILE A 51 24.71 11.97 3.24
CA ILE A 51 24.07 12.93 4.13
C ILE A 51 22.58 12.63 4.20
N PRO A 52 22.06 12.14 5.34
CA PRO A 52 20.63 11.90 5.50
C PRO A 52 19.87 13.22 5.45
N LEU A 53 18.71 13.21 4.79
CA LEU A 53 17.79 14.34 4.75
C LEU A 53 16.61 14.08 5.66
N GLU A 54 16.29 15.07 6.48
CA GLU A 54 15.07 15.07 7.26
C GLU A 54 13.96 15.77 6.49
N THR A 55 12.84 15.09 6.36
CA THR A 55 11.64 15.63 5.70
C THR A 55 10.77 16.37 6.71
N LYS A 56 10.13 17.47 6.30
CA LYS A 56 9.18 18.22 7.14
C LYS A 56 8.03 17.32 7.64
N ARG A 57 7.54 16.41 6.80
CA ARG A 57 6.53 15.42 7.11
C ARG A 57 7.09 14.03 6.83
N LYS A 58 6.88 13.11 7.73
CA LYS A 58 7.32 11.72 7.59
C LYS A 58 6.19 10.86 7.03
N PHE A 59 6.54 9.76 6.40
CA PHE A 59 5.60 8.68 6.14
C PHE A 59 5.56 7.78 7.36
N ARG A 60 4.37 7.55 7.91
CA ARG A 60 4.20 6.69 9.08
C ARG A 60 3.05 5.71 8.86
N GLU A 61 3.25 4.51 9.36
CA GLU A 61 2.21 3.50 9.45
C GLU A 61 1.75 3.41 10.90
N ILE A 62 0.43 3.47 11.11
CA ILE A 62 -0.20 3.28 12.40
C ILE A 62 -1.18 2.12 12.29
N LYS A 63 -1.19 1.25 13.31
CA LYS A 63 -2.02 0.05 13.33
C LYS A 63 -2.66 -0.11 14.70
N GLY A 64 -3.94 -0.42 14.72
CA GLY A 64 -4.69 -0.67 15.96
C GLY A 64 -6.18 -0.45 15.80
N PRO A 65 -6.95 -0.59 16.88
CA PRO A 65 -8.35 -0.21 16.93
C PRO A 65 -8.52 1.31 16.73
N LEU A 66 -9.62 1.70 16.07
CA LEU A 66 -9.89 3.11 15.76
C LEU A 66 -9.80 4.03 16.98
N GLU A 67 -10.40 3.63 18.10
CA GLU A 67 -10.45 4.43 19.31
C GLU A 67 -9.07 4.70 19.91
N GLU A 68 -8.20 3.68 19.94
CA GLU A 68 -6.83 3.82 20.42
C GLU A 68 -6.01 4.76 19.51
N ILE A 69 -6.16 4.63 18.20
CA ILE A 69 -5.48 5.48 17.22
C ILE A 69 -5.93 6.93 17.38
N LEU A 70 -7.25 7.17 17.57
CA LEU A 70 -7.78 8.51 17.79
C LEU A 70 -7.30 9.11 19.12
N ALA A 71 -7.25 8.32 20.19
CA ALA A 71 -6.76 8.75 21.49
C ALA A 71 -5.27 9.13 21.44
N ALA A 72 -4.45 8.22 20.89
CA ALA A 72 -3.01 8.45 20.73
C ALA A 72 -2.70 9.67 19.85
N GLY A 73 -3.50 9.88 18.81
CA GLY A 73 -3.29 10.98 17.87
C GLY A 73 -3.57 12.37 18.43
N ARG A 74 -4.44 12.49 19.43
CA ARG A 74 -4.74 13.78 20.08
C ARG A 74 -3.55 14.33 20.89
N GLU A 75 -2.71 13.43 21.37
CA GLU A 75 -1.55 13.77 22.20
C GLU A 75 -0.22 13.72 21.43
N ALA A 76 -0.25 13.20 20.18
CA ALA A 76 0.95 12.91 19.43
C ALA A 76 1.51 14.11 18.68
N VAL A 77 2.83 14.30 18.77
CA VAL A 77 3.60 15.10 17.83
C VAL A 77 3.64 14.36 16.48
N GLY A 78 3.41 15.06 15.36
CA GLY A 78 3.48 14.48 14.01
C GLY A 78 2.13 14.02 13.48
N SER A 79 1.02 14.57 13.98
CA SER A 79 -0.31 14.36 13.39
C SER A 79 -0.41 14.82 11.93
N GLU A 80 0.47 15.76 11.51
CA GLU A 80 0.57 16.24 10.13
C GLU A 80 1.41 15.35 9.19
N ASP A 81 1.97 14.27 9.68
CA ASP A 81 2.69 13.31 8.85
C ASP A 81 1.76 12.62 7.84
N TYR A 82 2.33 12.05 6.79
CA TYR A 82 1.59 11.22 5.84
C TYR A 82 1.30 9.85 6.46
N ILE A 83 0.04 9.55 6.70
CA ILE A 83 -0.38 8.39 7.49
C ILE A 83 -1.01 7.31 6.59
N ARG A 84 -0.51 6.09 6.74
CA ARG A 84 -1.21 4.86 6.41
C ARG A 84 -1.78 4.28 7.70
N CYS A 85 -3.09 4.11 7.77
CA CYS A 85 -3.77 3.55 8.93
C CYS A 85 -4.25 2.14 8.61
N ILE A 86 -3.95 1.17 9.49
CA ILE A 86 -4.44 -0.20 9.40
C ILE A 86 -5.31 -0.45 10.62
N LEU A 87 -6.62 -0.53 10.40
CA LEU A 87 -7.59 -0.79 11.46
C LEU A 87 -7.70 -2.29 11.74
N THR A 88 -7.69 -2.64 13.02
CA THR A 88 -7.83 -4.01 13.51
C THR A 88 -9.24 -4.35 14.00
N ASN A 89 -10.19 -3.40 13.88
CA ASN A 89 -11.56 -3.60 14.29
C ASN A 89 -12.23 -4.69 13.45
N SER A 90 -12.98 -5.58 14.12
CA SER A 90 -13.79 -6.64 13.50
C SER A 90 -15.20 -6.19 13.16
N GLU A 91 -15.67 -5.13 13.78
CA GLU A 91 -17.02 -4.59 13.63
C GLU A 91 -17.08 -3.44 12.61
N ALA A 92 -18.27 -3.21 12.09
CA ALA A 92 -18.51 -2.09 11.17
C ALA A 92 -18.33 -0.75 11.89
N LEU A 93 -17.51 0.13 11.31
CA LEU A 93 -17.22 1.45 11.86
C LEU A 93 -17.97 2.53 11.10
N LEU A 94 -18.56 3.47 11.84
CA LEU A 94 -19.23 4.62 11.25
C LEU A 94 -18.21 5.72 10.91
N ASP A 95 -18.08 6.04 9.63
CA ASP A 95 -17.19 7.11 9.10
C ASP A 95 -15.75 7.12 9.69
N PRO A 96 -15.00 6.04 9.62
CA PRO A 96 -13.65 5.99 10.19
C PRO A 96 -12.69 6.97 9.49
N VAL A 97 -12.88 7.21 8.20
CA VAL A 97 -12.07 8.16 7.42
C VAL A 97 -12.26 9.59 7.94
N GLY A 98 -13.50 10.02 8.13
CA GLY A 98 -13.80 11.36 8.63
C GLY A 98 -13.30 11.57 10.07
N GLN A 99 -13.43 10.55 10.92
CA GLN A 99 -12.90 10.60 12.29
C GLN A 99 -11.38 10.72 12.30
N LEU A 100 -10.68 9.90 11.53
CA LEU A 100 -9.22 9.92 11.45
C LEU A 100 -8.69 11.22 10.85
N ARG A 101 -9.31 11.78 9.80
CA ARG A 101 -8.86 13.02 9.16
C ARG A 101 -8.95 14.26 10.05
N ARG A 102 -9.79 14.24 11.08
CA ARG A 102 -9.84 15.32 12.07
C ARG A 102 -8.56 15.41 12.91
N ILE A 103 -7.86 14.30 13.07
CA ILE A 103 -6.62 14.19 13.86
C ILE A 103 -5.40 14.09 12.94
N TYR A 104 -5.53 13.33 11.88
CA TYR A 104 -4.49 13.09 10.87
C TYR A 104 -4.93 13.66 9.52
N PRO A 105 -4.75 14.97 9.28
CA PRO A 105 -5.24 15.63 8.06
C PRO A 105 -4.65 15.05 6.78
N ASN A 106 -3.45 14.48 6.87
CA ASN A 106 -2.75 13.84 5.76
C ASN A 106 -2.89 12.30 5.79
N LEU A 107 -4.05 11.78 6.20
CA LEU A 107 -4.37 10.37 6.03
C LEU A 107 -4.44 10.03 4.54
N MET A 108 -3.50 9.20 4.06
CA MET A 108 -3.39 8.82 2.66
C MET A 108 -4.10 7.50 2.37
N THR A 109 -3.98 6.52 3.27
CA THR A 109 -4.54 5.18 3.08
C THR A 109 -5.16 4.68 4.37
N LEU A 110 -6.36 4.10 4.25
CA LEU A 110 -7.03 3.34 5.31
C LEU A 110 -7.22 1.91 4.85
N GLU A 111 -6.75 0.96 5.62
CA GLU A 111 -6.88 -0.48 5.37
C GLU A 111 -7.49 -1.16 6.60
N PHE A 112 -8.17 -2.28 6.36
CA PHE A 112 -8.69 -3.16 7.42
C PHE A 112 -7.91 -4.46 7.41
N GLU A 113 -7.37 -4.86 8.55
CA GLU A 113 -6.52 -6.06 8.66
C GLU A 113 -7.23 -7.33 8.23
N GLN A 114 -8.51 -7.50 8.57
CA GLN A 114 -9.30 -8.68 8.20
C GLN A 114 -9.54 -8.78 6.69
N GLN A 115 -9.69 -7.65 5.99
CA GLN A 115 -9.86 -7.65 4.54
C GLN A 115 -8.55 -8.00 3.81
N ALA A 116 -7.41 -7.57 4.35
CA ALA A 116 -6.10 -7.88 3.77
C ALA A 116 -5.75 -9.37 3.88
N ALA A 117 -6.12 -10.02 4.98
CA ALA A 117 -5.90 -11.46 5.18
C ALA A 117 -6.76 -12.33 4.26
N SER A 118 -7.98 -11.88 3.93
CA SER A 118 -8.90 -12.64 3.07
C SER A 118 -8.57 -12.58 1.58
N PHE A 119 -7.78 -11.62 1.14
CA PHE A 119 -7.39 -11.49 -0.27
C PHE A 119 -6.11 -12.25 -0.66
N SER A 120 -5.29 -12.66 0.31
CA SER A 120 -3.93 -13.15 0.00
C SER A 120 -3.75 -14.65 -0.13
N ASP A 121 -4.60 -15.51 0.44
CA ASP A 121 -4.24 -16.93 0.55
C ASP A 121 -5.06 -17.93 -0.27
N GLU A 122 -6.27 -17.62 -0.74
CA GLU A 122 -7.08 -18.60 -1.46
C GLU A 122 -7.32 -18.30 -2.94
N VAL A 123 -7.13 -17.07 -3.38
CA VAL A 123 -7.45 -16.69 -4.78
C VAL A 123 -6.31 -17.03 -5.75
N LEU A 124 -5.10 -17.27 -5.26
CA LEU A 124 -3.93 -17.49 -6.13
C LEU A 124 -3.77 -18.93 -6.62
N LEU A 125 -4.50 -19.90 -6.08
CA LEU A 125 -4.25 -21.33 -6.39
C LEU A 125 -5.09 -21.92 -7.53
N ASP A 126 -6.12 -21.21 -8.03
CA ASP A 126 -7.04 -21.81 -9.02
C ASP A 126 -7.47 -20.87 -10.18
N THR A 127 -6.78 -19.75 -10.35
CA THR A 127 -7.17 -18.75 -11.37
C THR A 127 -6.77 -19.13 -12.80
N GLU A 128 -5.82 -20.03 -12.99
CA GLU A 128 -5.35 -20.39 -14.32
C GLU A 128 -6.29 -21.36 -15.07
N THR A 129 -7.19 -22.07 -14.35
CA THR A 129 -8.07 -23.09 -14.93
C THR A 129 -9.56 -22.85 -14.72
N ALA A 130 -9.95 -21.96 -13.82
CA ALA A 130 -11.36 -21.70 -13.51
C ALA A 130 -12.03 -20.80 -14.56
N ARG A 131 -13.28 -21.10 -14.92
CA ARG A 131 -14.07 -20.25 -15.82
C ARG A 131 -14.40 -18.91 -15.12
N PRO A 132 -14.50 -17.81 -15.88
CA PRO A 132 -14.83 -16.51 -15.32
C PRO A 132 -16.14 -16.48 -14.51
N GLU A 133 -17.15 -17.27 -14.91
CA GLU A 133 -18.43 -17.38 -14.18
C GLU A 133 -18.24 -18.03 -12.81
N GLU A 134 -17.37 -19.05 -12.72
CA GLU A 134 -17.07 -19.75 -11.46
C GLU A 134 -16.29 -18.83 -10.51
N LEU A 135 -15.35 -18.05 -11.05
CA LEU A 135 -14.61 -17.06 -10.27
C LEU A 135 -15.53 -15.99 -9.71
N PHE A 136 -16.48 -15.51 -10.53
CA PHE A 136 -17.46 -14.52 -10.07
C PHE A 136 -18.41 -15.10 -9.02
N ALA A 137 -18.89 -16.34 -9.20
CA ALA A 137 -19.76 -16.98 -8.24
C ALA A 137 -19.09 -17.14 -6.86
N ARG A 138 -17.83 -17.61 -6.85
CA ARG A 138 -17.03 -17.71 -5.61
C ARG A 138 -16.77 -16.34 -4.97
N PHE A 139 -16.47 -15.31 -5.78
CA PHE A 139 -16.33 -13.95 -5.29
C PHE A 139 -17.62 -13.42 -4.66
N PHE A 140 -18.76 -13.61 -5.33
CA PHE A 140 -20.06 -13.19 -4.84
C PHE A 140 -20.42 -13.86 -3.51
N GLU A 141 -20.23 -15.18 -3.42
CA GLU A 141 -20.48 -15.97 -2.20
C GLU A 141 -19.62 -15.47 -1.05
N LYS A 142 -18.32 -15.23 -1.30
CA LYS A 142 -17.38 -14.72 -0.30
C LYS A 142 -17.71 -13.31 0.20
N GLN A 143 -18.22 -12.44 -0.69
CA GLN A 143 -18.56 -11.06 -0.34
C GLN A 143 -19.92 -10.93 0.37
N ASN A 144 -20.87 -11.80 0.04
CA ASN A 144 -22.24 -11.67 0.52
C ASN A 144 -22.63 -12.76 1.53
N GLU A 145 -21.72 -13.70 1.84
CA GLU A 145 -22.00 -14.89 2.66
C GLU A 145 -23.24 -15.68 2.20
N LYS A 146 -23.51 -15.61 0.89
CA LYS A 146 -24.70 -16.19 0.25
C LYS A 146 -24.38 -16.56 -1.20
N GLU A 147 -24.82 -17.75 -1.62
CA GLU A 147 -24.73 -18.17 -3.02
C GLU A 147 -25.63 -17.35 -3.94
N LEU A 148 -25.26 -17.31 -5.23
CA LEU A 148 -26.10 -16.74 -6.28
C LEU A 148 -27.42 -17.52 -6.40
N ASP A 149 -28.54 -16.81 -6.46
CA ASP A 149 -29.81 -17.39 -6.76
C ASP A 149 -29.95 -17.75 -8.25
N GLU A 150 -30.98 -18.54 -8.60
CA GLU A 150 -31.20 -19.01 -9.97
C GLU A 150 -31.40 -17.88 -10.99
N THR A 151 -31.96 -16.76 -10.57
CA THR A 151 -32.14 -15.57 -11.43
C THR A 151 -30.81 -14.86 -11.69
N GLN A 152 -30.00 -14.76 -10.65
CA GLN A 152 -28.65 -14.16 -10.72
C GLN A 152 -27.71 -15.02 -11.57
N LYS A 153 -27.75 -16.35 -11.43
CA LYS A 153 -26.98 -17.30 -12.27
C LYS A 153 -27.34 -17.15 -13.75
N LYS A 154 -28.63 -17.11 -14.08
CA LYS A 154 -29.09 -16.91 -15.47
C LYS A 154 -28.67 -15.55 -16.04
N LEU A 155 -28.73 -14.49 -15.24
CA LEU A 155 -28.28 -13.17 -15.64
C LEU A 155 -26.77 -13.16 -15.92
N LEU A 156 -25.99 -13.79 -15.07
CA LEU A 156 -24.55 -13.93 -15.24
C LEU A 156 -24.18 -14.64 -16.53
N GLU A 157 -24.83 -15.79 -16.81
CA GLU A 157 -24.64 -16.51 -18.07
C GLU A 157 -25.00 -15.67 -19.31
N CYS A 158 -26.10 -14.90 -19.23
CA CYS A 158 -26.53 -14.04 -20.32
C CYS A 158 -25.50 -12.93 -20.60
N ILE A 159 -24.95 -12.30 -19.56
CA ILE A 159 -23.93 -11.26 -19.70
C ILE A 159 -22.67 -11.84 -20.33
N TRP A 160 -22.21 -13.01 -19.88
CA TRP A 160 -20.99 -13.64 -20.37
C TRP A 160 -21.11 -14.04 -21.84
N LYS A 161 -22.20 -14.71 -22.23
CA LYS A 161 -22.47 -15.05 -23.65
C LYS A 161 -22.49 -13.82 -24.54
N GLY A 162 -23.05 -12.70 -24.07
CA GLY A 162 -23.08 -11.45 -24.82
C GLY A 162 -21.74 -10.75 -24.95
N THR A 163 -20.72 -11.11 -24.12
CA THR A 163 -19.35 -10.61 -24.22
C THR A 163 -18.49 -11.46 -25.14
N GLU A 164 -18.69 -12.78 -25.18
CA GLU A 164 -17.98 -13.70 -26.08
C GLU A 164 -18.34 -13.48 -27.57
N GLU A 165 -19.59 -13.08 -27.86
CA GLU A 165 -20.01 -12.75 -29.24
C GLU A 165 -19.44 -11.42 -29.78
N LYS A 166 -18.81 -10.61 -28.94
CA LYS A 166 -18.25 -9.30 -29.30
C LYS A 166 -16.72 -9.25 -29.32
N ALA A 167 -16.06 -10.32 -28.94
CA ALA A 167 -14.60 -10.44 -28.93
C ALA A 167 -14.09 -11.24 -30.15
#